data_25e6e7cbcc0e76d5592e3938087305d5
#
_entry.id   25e6e7cbcc0e76d5592e3938087305d5
#
_cell.length_a   1.000
_cell.length_b   1.000
_cell.length_c   1.000
_cell.angle_alpha   90.00
_cell.angle_beta   90.00
_cell.angle_gamma   90.00
#
_symmetry.space_group_name_H-M   'P 1'
#
loop_
_entity.id
_entity.type
_entity.pdbx_description
1 polymer ?
#
loop_
_entity_poly.entity_id
_entity_poly.type
_entity_poly.pdbx_seq_one_letter_code
_entity_poly.pdbx_strand_id
1 'polypeptide(L)'
;MNEIINYSTDCLKLLCDKFKERNIFHWIDFGTLLSAYREGKMFDHDYDVDICIFKEKQSDAIQILNKLVSENRLSIIFGSATEGNIISVEFFGHNIKSRRFDIYTCERNGNFIILPIGFPNVNGNFNNFKFKPFYIDELETIKLGGYQFNCPRHLPSFLKLRYGKDYMIPQYRCEELDKEWSVITDNVGVDKETHVAYTYGIYDMFHIGHLNLFKRIKENFDKLIVGVHNDEQVITYKQKSIIPYKDRLEIVKSCRYVDDTVENAPLIITDQLLESLNVDYVVAGRENEDYIKKYYQVHTDRLHLIERTPNISSSMLRKLKFV
;
A
#
# COMPACT_ATOMS: atom_id res chain seq x y z
N MET A 1 -6.50 -32.07 4.57
CA MET A 1 -6.60 -30.58 4.54
C MET A 1 -5.25 -29.91 4.69
N ASN A 2 -4.47 -30.18 5.72
CA ASN A 2 -3.13 -29.58 5.89
C ASN A 2 -2.16 -29.83 4.72
N GLU A 3 -2.23 -31.01 4.07
CA GLU A 3 -1.37 -31.35 2.94
C GLU A 3 -1.67 -30.48 1.71
N ILE A 4 -2.96 -30.21 1.40
CA ILE A 4 -3.38 -29.35 0.30
C ILE A 4 -2.94 -27.90 0.58
N ILE A 5 -3.10 -27.42 1.81
CA ILE A 5 -2.68 -26.08 2.22
C ILE A 5 -1.17 -25.90 2.04
N ASN A 6 -0.39 -26.84 2.54
CA ASN A 6 1.06 -26.80 2.42
C ASN A 6 1.49 -26.84 0.95
N TYR A 7 0.93 -27.76 0.15
CA TYR A 7 1.19 -27.85 -1.27
C TYR A 7 0.79 -26.56 -2.03
N SER A 8 -0.37 -25.98 -1.70
CA SER A 8 -0.79 -24.71 -2.29
C SER A 8 0.17 -23.57 -1.92
N THR A 9 0.67 -23.56 -0.68
CA THR A 9 1.63 -22.54 -0.23
C THR A 9 2.98 -22.70 -0.97
N ASP A 10 3.44 -23.93 -1.20
CA ASP A 10 4.65 -24.22 -1.99
C ASP A 10 4.47 -23.79 -3.46
N CYS A 11 3.29 -24.04 -4.04
CA CYS A 11 2.95 -23.60 -5.38
C CYS A 11 2.89 -22.07 -5.49
N LEU A 12 2.35 -21.39 -4.47
CA LEU A 12 2.34 -19.93 -4.39
C LEU A 12 3.77 -19.38 -4.38
N LYS A 13 4.64 -19.98 -3.57
CA LYS A 13 6.07 -19.60 -3.52
C LYS A 13 6.73 -19.77 -4.89
N LEU A 14 6.53 -20.91 -5.54
CA LEU A 14 7.05 -21.18 -6.88
C LEU A 14 6.58 -20.12 -7.88
N LEU A 15 5.28 -19.80 -7.89
CA LEU A 15 4.71 -18.83 -8.84
C LEU A 15 5.26 -17.43 -8.61
N CYS A 16 5.32 -16.99 -7.36
CA CYS A 16 5.89 -15.70 -6.99
C CYS A 16 7.38 -15.59 -7.37
N ASP A 17 8.16 -16.67 -7.20
CA ASP A 17 9.56 -16.69 -7.63
C ASP A 17 9.67 -16.55 -9.15
N LYS A 18 8.81 -17.24 -9.92
CA LYS A 18 8.78 -17.10 -11.39
C LYS A 18 8.39 -15.69 -11.83
N PHE A 19 7.46 -15.05 -11.14
CA PHE A 19 7.11 -13.66 -11.39
C PHE A 19 8.28 -12.72 -11.10
N LYS A 20 8.99 -12.94 -9.99
CA LYS A 20 10.18 -12.19 -9.64
C LYS A 20 11.31 -12.33 -10.67
N GLU A 21 11.58 -13.57 -11.17
CA GLU A 21 12.57 -13.85 -12.22
C GLU A 21 12.31 -13.05 -13.52
N ARG A 22 11.05 -12.69 -13.79
CA ARG A 22 10.61 -11.95 -14.98
C ARG A 22 10.28 -10.49 -14.69
N ASN A 23 10.62 -9.98 -13.50
CA ASN A 23 10.30 -8.62 -13.07
C ASN A 23 8.79 -8.29 -13.18
N ILE A 24 7.93 -9.26 -12.87
CA ILE A 24 6.50 -9.04 -12.73
C ILE A 24 6.23 -8.56 -11.32
N PHE A 25 5.80 -7.30 -11.19
CA PHE A 25 5.36 -6.74 -9.92
C PHE A 25 4.08 -7.43 -9.48
N HIS A 26 4.07 -8.01 -8.27
CA HIS A 26 2.97 -8.82 -7.77
C HIS A 26 2.89 -8.77 -6.24
N TRP A 27 1.68 -9.02 -5.73
CA TRP A 27 1.41 -9.16 -4.29
C TRP A 27 0.27 -10.14 -4.04
N ILE A 28 0.22 -10.72 -2.84
CA ILE A 28 -0.95 -11.50 -2.41
C ILE A 28 -2.04 -10.54 -1.94
N ASP A 29 -3.30 -10.87 -2.24
CA ASP A 29 -4.45 -10.02 -1.89
C ASP A 29 -5.61 -10.89 -1.37
N PHE A 30 -6.76 -10.29 -1.15
CA PHE A 30 -8.02 -10.94 -0.77
C PHE A 30 -7.89 -11.95 0.38
N GLY A 31 -8.53 -13.12 0.26
CA GLY A 31 -8.55 -14.18 1.27
C GLY A 31 -7.16 -14.66 1.65
N THR A 32 -6.26 -14.75 0.69
CA THR A 32 -4.86 -15.11 0.91
C THR A 32 -4.13 -14.11 1.80
N LEU A 33 -4.30 -12.80 1.54
CA LEU A 33 -3.71 -11.74 2.37
C LEU A 33 -4.34 -11.71 3.77
N LEU A 34 -5.67 -11.82 3.86
CA LEU A 34 -6.38 -11.82 5.13
C LEU A 34 -5.97 -13.00 6.00
N SER A 35 -5.81 -14.19 5.42
CA SER A 35 -5.37 -15.40 6.12
C SER A 35 -3.92 -15.28 6.62
N ALA A 36 -3.04 -14.71 5.80
CA ALA A 36 -1.67 -14.40 6.20
C ALA A 36 -1.64 -13.44 7.39
N TYR A 37 -2.47 -12.39 7.37
CA TYR A 37 -2.53 -11.38 8.41
C TYR A 37 -3.11 -11.89 9.73
N ARG A 38 -4.18 -12.70 9.66
CA ARG A 38 -4.87 -13.24 10.86
C ARG A 38 -4.15 -14.41 11.48
N GLU A 39 -3.70 -15.37 10.67
CA GLU A 39 -3.28 -16.70 11.12
C GLU A 39 -1.85 -17.08 10.72
N GLY A 40 -1.23 -16.37 9.78
CA GLY A 40 0.07 -16.74 9.21
C GLY A 40 0.07 -18.04 8.39
N LYS A 41 -1.11 -18.58 8.12
CA LYS A 41 -1.37 -19.74 7.26
C LYS A 41 -2.65 -19.52 6.47
N MET A 42 -2.84 -20.23 5.35
CA MET A 42 -4.11 -20.19 4.60
C MET A 42 -5.26 -20.69 5.45
N PHE A 43 -6.43 -20.06 5.35
CA PHE A 43 -7.64 -20.53 6.03
C PHE A 43 -8.01 -21.95 5.60
N ASP A 44 -8.45 -22.77 6.55
CA ASP A 44 -8.84 -24.16 6.25
C ASP A 44 -10.06 -24.26 5.31
N HIS A 45 -10.96 -23.29 5.37
CA HIS A 45 -12.21 -23.22 4.61
C HIS A 45 -12.09 -22.46 3.28
N ASP A 46 -10.96 -21.84 2.97
CA ASP A 46 -10.75 -21.13 1.72
C ASP A 46 -10.45 -22.12 0.57
N TYR A 47 -10.90 -21.80 -0.63
CA TYR A 47 -10.77 -22.69 -1.79
C TYR A 47 -9.84 -22.16 -2.87
N ASP A 48 -9.37 -20.94 -2.73
CA ASP A 48 -8.51 -20.27 -3.69
C ASP A 48 -7.30 -19.58 -3.05
N VAL A 49 -6.42 -19.10 -3.91
CA VAL A 49 -5.21 -18.35 -3.60
C VAL A 49 -5.16 -17.14 -4.53
N ASP A 50 -5.14 -15.96 -3.95
CA ASP A 50 -5.28 -14.71 -4.66
C ASP A 50 -3.95 -13.99 -4.84
N ILE A 51 -3.63 -13.63 -6.08
CA ILE A 51 -2.45 -12.86 -6.45
C ILE A 51 -2.88 -11.71 -7.37
N CYS A 52 -2.31 -10.53 -7.17
CA CYS A 52 -2.50 -9.38 -8.05
C CYS A 52 -1.22 -9.07 -8.83
N ILE A 53 -1.40 -8.69 -10.10
CA ILE A 53 -0.37 -8.16 -11.00
C ILE A 53 -0.93 -6.96 -11.75
N PHE A 54 -0.06 -6.16 -12.37
CA PHE A 54 -0.52 -5.16 -13.33
C PHE A 54 -0.84 -5.78 -14.69
N LYS A 55 -1.89 -5.29 -15.35
CA LYS A 55 -2.39 -5.80 -16.64
C LYS A 55 -1.34 -5.76 -17.75
N GLU A 56 -0.47 -4.76 -17.75
CA GLU A 56 0.66 -4.66 -18.68
C GLU A 56 1.63 -5.84 -18.60
N LYS A 57 1.61 -6.59 -17.50
CA LYS A 57 2.41 -7.81 -17.28
C LYS A 57 1.63 -9.12 -17.47
N GLN A 58 0.37 -9.04 -17.85
CA GLN A 58 -0.48 -10.23 -18.06
C GLN A 58 0.09 -11.19 -19.10
N SER A 59 0.58 -10.66 -20.22
CA SER A 59 1.19 -11.49 -21.28
C SER A 59 2.44 -12.24 -20.80
N ASP A 60 3.29 -11.58 -20.00
CA ASP A 60 4.48 -12.20 -19.42
C ASP A 60 4.08 -13.30 -18.41
N ALA A 61 3.05 -13.06 -17.60
CA ALA A 61 2.51 -14.05 -16.67
C ALA A 61 1.95 -15.27 -17.41
N ILE A 62 1.18 -15.07 -18.48
CA ILE A 62 0.65 -16.16 -19.34
C ILE A 62 1.77 -17.01 -19.94
N GLN A 63 2.88 -16.41 -20.38
CA GLN A 63 4.03 -17.16 -20.90
C GLN A 63 4.64 -18.09 -19.82
N ILE A 64 4.75 -17.61 -18.57
CA ILE A 64 5.20 -18.42 -17.44
C ILE A 64 4.24 -19.60 -17.21
N LEU A 65 2.93 -19.31 -17.16
CA LEU A 65 1.91 -20.33 -16.94
C LEU A 65 1.90 -21.38 -18.04
N ASN A 66 1.95 -20.98 -19.32
CA ASN A 66 2.02 -21.89 -20.46
C ASN A 66 3.27 -22.79 -20.41
N LYS A 67 4.40 -22.27 -19.96
CA LYS A 67 5.60 -23.09 -19.74
C LYS A 67 5.34 -24.15 -18.66
N LEU A 68 4.75 -23.77 -17.53
CA LEU A 68 4.40 -24.73 -16.46
C LEU A 68 3.35 -25.75 -16.90
N VAL A 69 2.42 -25.38 -17.81
CA VAL A 69 1.49 -26.32 -18.45
C VAL A 69 2.27 -27.35 -19.31
N SER A 70 3.22 -26.88 -20.13
CA SER A 70 4.04 -27.78 -20.97
C SER A 70 4.93 -28.72 -20.14
N GLU A 71 5.24 -28.37 -18.91
CA GLU A 71 5.96 -29.18 -17.92
C GLU A 71 5.03 -30.11 -17.12
N ASN A 72 3.74 -30.19 -17.45
CA ASN A 72 2.69 -30.92 -16.72
C ASN A 72 2.60 -30.58 -15.22
N ARG A 73 2.86 -29.34 -14.86
CA ARG A 73 2.85 -28.86 -13.46
C ARG A 73 1.57 -28.18 -13.07
N LEU A 74 0.84 -27.60 -14.02
CA LEU A 74 -0.45 -26.93 -13.79
C LEU A 74 -1.38 -27.03 -15.00
N SER A 75 -2.67 -26.76 -14.78
CA SER A 75 -3.65 -26.46 -15.82
C SER A 75 -4.21 -25.05 -15.67
N ILE A 76 -4.51 -24.42 -16.80
CA ILE A 76 -5.26 -23.17 -16.84
C ILE A 76 -6.75 -23.52 -16.88
N ILE A 77 -7.52 -23.07 -15.91
CA ILE A 77 -8.96 -23.36 -15.79
C ILE A 77 -9.75 -22.31 -16.55
N PHE A 78 -9.37 -21.03 -16.39
CA PHE A 78 -10.08 -19.89 -16.95
C PHE A 78 -9.10 -18.76 -17.31
N GLY A 79 -9.44 -17.93 -18.32
CA GLY A 79 -8.70 -16.69 -18.60
C GLY A 79 -7.39 -16.88 -19.40
N SER A 80 -7.27 -17.96 -20.19
CA SER A 80 -6.09 -18.20 -21.07
C SER A 80 -5.95 -17.19 -22.21
N ALA A 81 -6.97 -16.38 -22.45
CA ALA A 81 -6.98 -15.35 -23.48
C ALA A 81 -6.70 -13.97 -22.89
N THR A 82 -6.13 -13.10 -23.69
CA THR A 82 -5.69 -11.73 -23.38
C THR A 82 -6.80 -10.76 -22.95
N GLU A 83 -8.04 -11.19 -22.83
CA GLU A 83 -9.21 -10.32 -22.64
C GLU A 83 -9.83 -10.37 -21.22
N GLY A 84 -9.40 -11.29 -20.35
CA GLY A 84 -9.93 -11.39 -18.98
C GLY A 84 -9.10 -10.62 -17.97
N ASN A 85 -9.74 -10.26 -16.85
CA ASN A 85 -9.06 -9.62 -15.71
C ASN A 85 -8.65 -10.63 -14.64
N ILE A 86 -8.94 -11.90 -14.84
CA ILE A 86 -8.53 -13.03 -13.97
C ILE A 86 -7.98 -14.15 -14.83
N ILE A 87 -6.89 -14.76 -14.36
CA ILE A 87 -6.37 -16.01 -14.87
C ILE A 87 -6.44 -17.02 -13.73
N SER A 88 -7.24 -18.08 -13.88
CA SER A 88 -7.38 -19.13 -12.87
C SER A 88 -6.63 -20.39 -13.27
N VAL A 89 -5.80 -20.91 -12.36
CA VAL A 89 -4.98 -22.11 -12.58
C VAL A 89 -5.03 -23.05 -11.38
N GLU A 90 -4.74 -24.34 -11.62
CA GLU A 90 -4.48 -25.35 -10.58
C GLU A 90 -3.14 -26.02 -10.82
N PHE A 91 -2.36 -26.21 -9.78
CA PHE A 91 -1.11 -26.98 -9.81
C PHE A 91 -1.36 -28.44 -9.52
N PHE A 92 -0.55 -29.31 -10.16
CA PHE A 92 -0.57 -30.74 -9.95
C PHE A 92 0.75 -31.23 -9.35
N GLY A 93 0.65 -32.03 -8.29
CA GLY A 93 1.74 -32.81 -7.73
C GLY A 93 1.46 -34.32 -7.88
N HIS A 94 2.33 -35.17 -7.34
CA HIS A 94 2.10 -36.61 -7.25
C HIS A 94 0.89 -36.89 -6.34
N ASN A 95 -0.27 -37.17 -6.92
CA ASN A 95 -1.53 -37.50 -6.27
C ASN A 95 -2.20 -36.37 -5.45
N ILE A 96 -1.80 -35.09 -5.65
CA ILE A 96 -2.38 -33.96 -4.97
C ILE A 96 -2.63 -32.81 -5.97
N LYS A 97 -3.73 -32.10 -5.80
CA LYS A 97 -4.02 -30.83 -6.46
C LYS A 97 -3.89 -29.68 -5.47
N SER A 98 -3.40 -28.55 -5.92
CA SER A 98 -3.48 -27.31 -5.16
C SER A 98 -4.91 -26.81 -5.10
N ARG A 99 -5.13 -25.78 -4.28
CA ARG A 99 -6.26 -24.87 -4.44
C ARG A 99 -6.18 -24.18 -5.79
N ARG A 100 -7.30 -23.60 -6.23
CA ARG A 100 -7.33 -22.72 -7.39
C ARG A 100 -6.50 -21.47 -7.10
N PHE A 101 -5.72 -21.03 -8.06
CA PHE A 101 -5.00 -19.76 -8.02
C PHE A 101 -5.71 -18.77 -8.93
N ASP A 102 -6.13 -17.65 -8.38
CA ASP A 102 -6.72 -16.56 -9.12
C ASP A 102 -5.73 -15.41 -9.20
N ILE A 103 -5.24 -15.15 -10.42
CA ILE A 103 -4.31 -14.08 -10.73
C ILE A 103 -5.12 -12.93 -11.30
N TYR A 104 -5.32 -11.91 -10.49
CA TYR A 104 -6.07 -10.70 -10.83
C TYR A 104 -5.16 -9.69 -11.53
N THR A 105 -5.70 -9.01 -12.53
CA THR A 105 -4.99 -7.92 -13.19
C THR A 105 -5.62 -6.57 -12.79
N CYS A 106 -4.77 -5.61 -12.43
CA CYS A 106 -5.18 -4.26 -12.10
C CYS A 106 -4.54 -3.22 -13.04
N GLU A 107 -5.11 -2.04 -13.06
CA GLU A 107 -4.68 -0.93 -13.91
C GLU A 107 -4.51 0.35 -13.08
N ARG A 108 -3.54 1.18 -13.47
CA ARG A 108 -3.47 2.57 -12.98
C ARG A 108 -4.42 3.44 -13.79
N ASN A 109 -5.29 4.17 -13.10
CA ASN A 109 -6.19 5.13 -13.71
C ASN A 109 -6.20 6.42 -12.87
N GLY A 110 -5.50 7.44 -13.36
CA GLY A 110 -5.28 8.67 -12.61
C GLY A 110 -4.62 8.39 -11.26
N ASN A 111 -5.19 8.89 -10.18
CA ASN A 111 -4.69 8.75 -8.82
C ASN A 111 -5.16 7.46 -8.13
N PHE A 112 -5.58 6.45 -8.88
CA PHE A 112 -6.10 5.21 -8.32
C PHE A 112 -5.54 3.97 -9.02
N ILE A 113 -5.49 2.89 -8.28
CA ILE A 113 -5.39 1.53 -8.81
C ILE A 113 -6.81 0.99 -8.89
N ILE A 114 -7.18 0.45 -10.05
CA ILE A 114 -8.47 -0.17 -10.30
C ILE A 114 -8.25 -1.66 -10.51
N LEU A 115 -8.92 -2.46 -9.70
CA LEU A 115 -9.06 -3.88 -9.89
C LEU A 115 -10.47 -4.12 -10.42
N PRO A 116 -10.62 -4.49 -11.70
CA PRO A 116 -11.93 -4.48 -12.40
C PRO A 116 -12.81 -5.68 -12.04
N ILE A 117 -12.69 -6.20 -10.83
CA ILE A 117 -13.49 -7.30 -10.30
C ILE A 117 -13.89 -6.89 -8.90
N GLY A 118 -15.13 -6.58 -8.73
CA GLY A 118 -15.72 -6.23 -7.46
C GLY A 118 -16.81 -7.21 -7.05
N PHE A 119 -17.21 -7.14 -5.82
CA PHE A 119 -18.40 -7.83 -5.35
C PHE A 119 -19.66 -7.15 -5.93
N PRO A 120 -20.72 -7.91 -6.20
CA PRO A 120 -21.98 -7.32 -6.62
C PRO A 120 -22.49 -6.38 -5.51
N ASN A 121 -22.89 -5.17 -5.90
CA ASN A 121 -23.58 -4.27 -4.98
C ASN A 121 -25.05 -4.73 -4.82
N VAL A 122 -25.79 -4.05 -3.93
CA VAL A 122 -27.21 -4.33 -3.66
C VAL A 122 -28.11 -4.32 -4.90
N ASN A 123 -27.68 -3.72 -6.00
CA ASN A 123 -28.38 -3.67 -7.29
C ASN A 123 -27.86 -4.72 -8.29
N GLY A 124 -26.98 -5.65 -7.87
CA GLY A 124 -26.40 -6.68 -8.73
C GLY A 124 -25.31 -6.17 -9.70
N ASN A 125 -24.88 -4.91 -9.59
CA ASN A 125 -23.78 -4.37 -10.38
C ASN A 125 -22.46 -4.65 -9.67
N PHE A 126 -21.45 -5.07 -10.43
CA PHE A 126 -20.10 -5.25 -9.90
C PHE A 126 -19.40 -3.90 -9.76
N ASN A 127 -18.99 -3.58 -8.54
CA ASN A 127 -18.13 -2.44 -8.29
C ASN A 127 -16.67 -2.88 -8.45
N ASN A 128 -15.89 -2.11 -9.18
CA ASN A 128 -14.44 -2.30 -9.22
C ASN A 128 -13.84 -1.92 -7.87
N PHE A 129 -12.89 -2.73 -7.38
CA PHE A 129 -12.05 -2.28 -6.29
C PHE A 129 -11.20 -1.10 -6.74
N LYS A 130 -11.19 -0.06 -5.93
CA LYS A 130 -10.47 1.17 -6.22
C LYS A 130 -9.73 1.64 -4.97
N PHE A 131 -8.43 1.80 -5.08
CA PHE A 131 -7.59 2.22 -3.96
C PHE A 131 -6.42 3.09 -4.41
N LYS A 132 -5.83 3.83 -3.48
CA LYS A 132 -4.72 4.73 -3.75
C LYS A 132 -3.43 3.95 -4.02
N PRO A 133 -2.57 4.43 -4.96
CA PRO A 133 -1.30 3.79 -5.30
C PRO A 133 -0.35 3.60 -4.12
N PHE A 134 -0.37 4.49 -3.12
CA PHE A 134 0.54 4.41 -1.98
C PHE A 134 0.48 3.09 -1.20
N TYR A 135 -0.63 2.35 -1.30
CA TYR A 135 -0.72 1.02 -0.69
C TYR A 135 0.23 0.01 -1.34
N ILE A 136 0.58 0.20 -2.61
CA ILE A 136 1.39 -0.76 -3.37
C ILE A 136 2.61 -0.14 -4.07
N ASP A 137 2.85 1.16 -4.01
CA ASP A 137 4.04 1.79 -4.63
C ASP A 137 5.35 1.26 -4.06
N GLU A 138 5.34 0.85 -2.79
CA GLU A 138 6.38 0.05 -2.15
C GLU A 138 5.69 -1.10 -1.40
N LEU A 139 5.92 -2.32 -1.81
CA LEU A 139 5.36 -3.49 -1.13
C LEU A 139 6.12 -3.79 0.16
N GLU A 140 5.37 -4.25 1.15
CA GLU A 140 5.90 -4.90 2.33
C GLU A 140 5.92 -6.41 2.14
N THR A 141 6.34 -7.15 3.14
CA THR A 141 6.28 -8.62 3.13
C THR A 141 5.53 -9.14 4.34
N ILE A 142 4.78 -10.21 4.12
CA ILE A 142 4.03 -10.90 5.16
C ILE A 142 4.35 -12.40 5.15
N LYS A 143 4.36 -13.01 6.33
CA LYS A 143 4.62 -14.45 6.48
C LYS A 143 3.34 -15.25 6.25
N LEU A 144 3.42 -16.27 5.38
CA LEU A 144 2.35 -17.24 5.14
C LEU A 144 2.95 -18.64 4.99
N GLY A 145 2.57 -19.58 5.84
CA GLY A 145 3.02 -20.97 5.75
C GLY A 145 4.54 -21.16 5.79
N GLY A 146 5.26 -20.26 6.45
CA GLY A 146 6.73 -20.32 6.57
C GLY A 146 7.50 -19.51 5.53
N TYR A 147 6.88 -19.03 4.45
CA TYR A 147 7.48 -18.19 3.43
C TYR A 147 7.13 -16.71 3.63
N GLN A 148 7.89 -15.83 2.99
CA GLN A 148 7.61 -14.40 2.90
C GLN A 148 7.03 -14.07 1.52
N PHE A 149 5.90 -13.35 1.51
CA PHE A 149 5.23 -12.92 0.29
C PHE A 149 5.07 -11.41 0.27
N ASN A 150 5.11 -10.82 -0.92
CA ASN A 150 4.82 -9.41 -1.09
C ASN A 150 3.36 -9.11 -0.75
N CYS A 151 3.13 -8.02 -0.04
CA CYS A 151 1.81 -7.54 0.33
C CYS A 151 1.74 -6.01 0.26
N PRO A 152 0.54 -5.43 0.18
CA PRO A 152 0.36 -3.99 0.30
C PRO A 152 0.89 -3.46 1.63
N ARG A 153 1.24 -2.18 1.65
CA ARG A 153 1.56 -1.45 2.88
C ARG A 153 0.29 -1.07 3.64
N HIS A 154 0.47 -0.63 4.90
CA HIS A 154 -0.64 -0.18 5.75
C HIS A 154 -1.76 -1.22 5.84
N LEU A 155 -1.38 -2.48 6.09
CA LEU A 155 -2.29 -3.63 6.06
C LEU A 155 -3.59 -3.43 6.83
N PRO A 156 -3.62 -2.87 8.06
CA PRO A 156 -4.88 -2.62 8.75
C PRO A 156 -5.84 -1.75 7.94
N SER A 157 -5.36 -0.64 7.36
CA SER A 157 -6.18 0.25 6.53
C SER A 157 -6.58 -0.41 5.22
N PHE A 158 -5.66 -1.14 4.58
CA PHE A 158 -5.95 -1.85 3.34
C PHE A 158 -6.97 -2.98 3.53
N LEU A 159 -6.84 -3.77 4.59
CA LEU A 159 -7.80 -4.83 4.92
C LEU A 159 -9.16 -4.27 5.35
N LYS A 160 -9.16 -3.14 6.09
CA LYS A 160 -10.40 -2.42 6.40
C LYS A 160 -11.09 -1.93 5.11
N LEU A 161 -10.33 -1.45 4.13
CA LEU A 161 -10.86 -1.07 2.82
C LEU A 161 -11.48 -2.29 2.08
N ARG A 162 -10.81 -3.46 2.14
CA ARG A 162 -11.27 -4.69 1.49
C ARG A 162 -12.49 -5.32 2.14
N TYR A 163 -12.54 -5.33 3.49
CA TYR A 163 -13.46 -6.17 4.27
C TYR A 163 -14.29 -5.39 5.30
N GLY A 164 -14.12 -4.07 5.39
CA GLY A 164 -14.78 -3.26 6.41
C GLY A 164 -14.06 -3.28 7.77
N LYS A 165 -14.63 -2.57 8.74
CA LYS A 165 -14.01 -2.34 10.07
C LYS A 165 -13.78 -3.62 10.89
N ASP A 166 -14.60 -4.63 10.66
CA ASP A 166 -14.62 -5.88 11.44
C ASP A 166 -13.78 -7.00 10.80
N TYR A 167 -12.86 -6.65 9.86
CA TYR A 167 -12.05 -7.60 9.11
C TYR A 167 -11.25 -8.59 9.98
N MET A 168 -11.02 -8.29 11.25
CA MET A 168 -10.34 -9.21 12.19
C MET A 168 -11.29 -10.26 12.78
N ILE A 169 -12.60 -10.05 12.70
CA ILE A 169 -13.59 -10.97 13.26
C ILE A 169 -13.97 -11.98 12.17
N PRO A 170 -13.77 -13.30 12.37
CA PRO A 170 -14.25 -14.30 11.41
C PRO A 170 -15.77 -14.21 11.32
N GLN A 171 -16.24 -13.67 10.19
CA GLN A 171 -17.66 -13.51 9.95
C GLN A 171 -18.07 -14.52 8.90
N TYR A 172 -18.51 -15.67 9.12
CA TYR A 172 -19.27 -16.56 8.21
C TYR A 172 -18.54 -17.70 7.50
N ARG A 173 -19.33 -18.77 7.29
CA ARG A 173 -19.07 -19.88 6.38
C ARG A 173 -19.55 -19.52 4.97
N CYS A 174 -18.84 -20.01 3.94
CA CYS A 174 -19.15 -19.75 2.53
C CYS A 174 -20.60 -20.02 2.11
N GLU A 175 -21.30 -20.92 2.79
CA GLU A 175 -22.69 -21.31 2.48
C GLU A 175 -23.73 -20.23 2.81
N GLU A 176 -23.37 -19.23 3.65
CA GLU A 176 -24.23 -18.11 4.03
C GLU A 176 -23.90 -16.83 3.24
N LEU A 177 -22.77 -16.81 2.55
CA LEU A 177 -22.23 -15.64 1.86
C LEU A 177 -23.06 -15.17 0.66
N ASP A 178 -23.75 -16.06 -0.03
CA ASP A 178 -24.60 -15.71 -1.18
C ASP A 178 -25.76 -14.77 -0.84
N LYS A 179 -26.09 -14.65 0.46
CA LYS A 179 -27.17 -13.75 0.92
C LYS A 179 -26.67 -12.51 1.65
N GLU A 180 -25.50 -12.55 2.27
CA GLU A 180 -25.02 -11.44 3.13
C GLU A 180 -23.91 -10.59 2.55
N TRP A 181 -23.20 -11.04 1.52
CA TRP A 181 -22.33 -10.14 0.73
C TRP A 181 -23.09 -8.95 0.14
N SER A 182 -24.39 -9.09 -0.06
CA SER A 182 -25.29 -7.99 -0.46
C SER A 182 -25.51 -6.93 0.64
N VAL A 183 -25.20 -7.24 1.89
CA VAL A 183 -25.37 -6.36 3.07
C VAL A 183 -24.06 -5.68 3.48
N ILE A 184 -22.92 -6.18 3.02
CA ILE A 184 -21.64 -5.46 3.20
C ILE A 184 -21.69 -4.21 2.31
N THR A 185 -22.27 -3.23 2.89
CA THR A 185 -22.37 -1.80 2.55
C THR A 185 -21.77 -1.36 1.20
N ASP A 186 -22.45 -0.49 0.52
CA ASP A 186 -22.12 0.20 -0.75
C ASP A 186 -20.70 0.75 -0.89
N ASN A 187 -19.83 0.56 0.11
CA ASN A 187 -18.54 1.20 0.22
C ASN A 187 -17.35 0.25 0.42
N VAL A 188 -17.55 -1.07 0.47
CA VAL A 188 -16.44 -2.02 0.59
C VAL A 188 -15.68 -2.08 -0.75
N GLY A 189 -14.37 -1.96 -0.69
CA GLY A 189 -13.48 -2.04 -1.85
C GLY A 189 -13.36 -0.77 -2.67
N VAL A 190 -14.00 0.32 -2.27
CA VAL A 190 -13.85 1.64 -2.90
C VAL A 190 -13.28 2.61 -1.89
N ASP A 191 -12.07 3.06 -2.18
CA ASP A 191 -11.42 4.13 -1.43
C ASP A 191 -12.11 5.46 -1.76
N LYS A 192 -13.11 5.82 -0.97
CA LYS A 192 -13.91 7.04 -1.15
C LYS A 192 -13.49 8.16 -0.25
N GLU A 193 -12.73 7.84 0.80
CA GLU A 193 -12.35 8.81 1.79
C GLU A 193 -11.28 9.74 1.23
N THR A 194 -11.42 11.00 1.54
CA THR A 194 -10.38 12.00 1.31
C THR A 194 -9.22 11.70 2.26
N HIS A 195 -8.10 11.25 1.74
CA HIS A 195 -6.90 11.02 2.54
C HIS A 195 -6.16 12.32 2.78
N VAL A 196 -6.01 12.67 4.05
CA VAL A 196 -5.28 13.86 4.50
C VAL A 196 -3.91 13.43 5.01
N ALA A 197 -2.86 13.95 4.38
CA ALA A 197 -1.48 13.74 4.79
C ALA A 197 -0.94 14.94 5.56
N TYR A 198 -0.11 14.67 6.55
CA TYR A 198 0.65 15.65 7.29
C TYR A 198 2.14 15.43 7.07
N THR A 199 2.87 16.49 6.85
CA THR A 199 4.33 16.48 6.92
C THR A 199 4.80 17.69 7.71
N TYR A 200 6.00 17.65 8.26
CA TYR A 200 6.49 18.76 9.06
C TYR A 200 8.00 18.96 8.90
N GLY A 201 8.46 20.15 9.20
CA GLY A 201 9.87 20.44 9.06
C GLY A 201 10.25 21.88 9.35
N ILE A 202 11.51 22.20 9.12
CA ILE A 202 12.05 23.55 9.28
C ILE A 202 11.80 24.36 8.02
N TYR A 203 11.98 23.78 6.85
CA TYR A 203 11.87 24.38 5.51
C TYR A 203 12.79 25.60 5.30
N ASP A 204 13.95 25.61 5.99
CA ASP A 204 14.96 26.62 5.81
C ASP A 204 15.59 26.56 4.42
N MET A 205 15.84 27.71 3.79
CA MET A 205 16.30 27.81 2.41
C MET A 205 15.50 26.90 1.48
N PHE A 206 14.17 27.11 1.43
CA PHE A 206 13.27 26.27 0.66
C PHE A 206 13.84 25.89 -0.72
N HIS A 207 13.94 24.59 -0.98
CA HIS A 207 14.63 24.07 -2.15
C HIS A 207 13.82 22.94 -2.83
N ILE A 208 14.29 22.50 -3.99
CA ILE A 208 13.60 21.47 -4.80
C ILE A 208 13.33 20.18 -4.02
N GLY A 209 14.13 19.82 -3.02
CA GLY A 209 13.88 18.66 -2.17
C GLY A 209 12.58 18.79 -1.35
N HIS A 210 12.29 19.98 -0.82
CA HIS A 210 11.03 20.26 -0.13
C HIS A 210 9.84 20.26 -1.10
N LEU A 211 10.01 20.88 -2.26
CA LEU A 211 8.97 20.92 -3.30
C LEU A 211 8.62 19.51 -3.78
N ASN A 212 9.63 18.68 -4.04
CA ASN A 212 9.42 17.29 -4.47
C ASN A 212 8.72 16.43 -3.40
N LEU A 213 9.02 16.67 -2.13
CA LEU A 213 8.31 16.03 -1.03
C LEU A 213 6.80 16.36 -1.12
N PHE A 214 6.46 17.65 -1.19
CA PHE A 214 5.05 18.08 -1.27
C PHE A 214 4.35 17.55 -2.52
N LYS A 215 5.02 17.59 -3.67
CA LYS A 215 4.50 17.05 -4.93
C LYS A 215 4.18 15.56 -4.81
N ARG A 216 5.12 14.74 -4.33
CA ARG A 216 4.92 13.30 -4.16
C ARG A 216 3.79 12.97 -3.17
N ILE A 217 3.64 13.78 -2.11
CA ILE A 217 2.52 13.62 -1.19
C ILE A 217 1.20 13.88 -1.93
N LYS A 218 1.11 14.94 -2.71
CA LYS A 218 -0.11 15.27 -3.47
C LYS A 218 -0.42 14.30 -4.62
N GLU A 219 0.54 13.50 -5.06
CA GLU A 219 0.31 12.42 -6.03
C GLU A 219 -0.49 11.25 -5.41
N ASN A 220 -0.41 11.07 -4.08
CA ASN A 220 -1.00 9.96 -3.36
C ASN A 220 -2.12 10.34 -2.40
N PHE A 221 -2.13 11.58 -1.90
CA PHE A 221 -3.08 12.06 -0.91
C PHE A 221 -3.86 13.27 -1.44
N ASP A 222 -5.12 13.38 -1.01
CA ASP A 222 -6.04 14.41 -1.50
C ASP A 222 -5.73 15.78 -0.90
N LYS A 223 -5.31 15.81 0.38
CA LYS A 223 -4.92 17.03 1.09
C LYS A 223 -3.56 16.89 1.75
N LEU A 224 -2.80 17.98 1.75
CA LEU A 224 -1.53 18.09 2.43
C LEU A 224 -1.56 19.25 3.44
N ILE A 225 -1.38 18.90 4.71
CA ILE A 225 -1.17 19.85 5.79
C ILE A 225 0.32 19.86 6.13
N VAL A 226 0.93 21.04 6.25
CA VAL A 226 2.37 21.16 6.49
C VAL A 226 2.64 21.89 7.81
N GLY A 227 3.30 21.19 8.73
CA GLY A 227 3.76 21.77 9.99
C GLY A 227 5.12 22.47 9.83
N VAL A 228 5.24 23.70 10.32
CA VAL A 228 6.48 24.48 10.28
C VAL A 228 6.99 24.74 11.71
N HIS A 229 8.23 24.30 11.99
CA HIS A 229 8.87 24.55 13.29
C HIS A 229 9.27 26.02 13.44
N ASN A 230 9.01 26.58 14.61
CA ASN A 230 9.48 27.92 14.95
C ASN A 230 11.00 27.95 15.23
N ASP A 231 11.55 29.15 15.34
CA ASP A 231 13.01 29.31 15.52
C ASP A 231 13.50 28.81 16.89
N GLU A 232 12.69 28.92 17.94
CA GLU A 232 13.01 28.43 19.27
C GLU A 232 13.10 26.90 19.33
N GLN A 233 12.17 26.22 18.66
CA GLN A 233 12.22 24.76 18.53
C GLN A 233 13.44 24.29 17.72
N VAL A 234 13.75 24.99 16.62
CA VAL A 234 14.86 24.60 15.73
C VAL A 234 16.18 24.58 16.46
N ILE A 235 16.49 25.58 17.29
CA ILE A 235 17.78 25.68 18.01
C ILE A 235 17.97 24.56 19.05
N THR A 236 16.90 23.87 19.47
CA THR A 236 17.00 22.76 20.43
C THR A 236 17.61 21.48 19.85
N TYR A 237 17.60 21.32 18.54
CA TYR A 237 18.04 20.08 17.89
C TYR A 237 18.83 20.27 16.58
N LYS A 238 18.87 21.49 16.06
CA LYS A 238 19.64 21.86 14.85
C LYS A 238 20.26 23.25 15.02
N GLN A 239 21.07 23.64 14.02
CA GLN A 239 21.58 25.01 13.93
C GLN A 239 20.44 25.99 13.65
N LYS A 240 20.57 27.23 14.14
CA LYS A 240 19.64 28.32 13.88
C LYS A 240 19.32 28.45 12.39
N SER A 241 18.05 28.66 12.06
CA SER A 241 17.60 28.87 10.68
C SER A 241 18.22 30.15 10.11
N ILE A 242 18.52 30.14 8.81
CA ILE A 242 18.95 31.34 8.08
C ILE A 242 17.73 32.23 7.80
N ILE A 243 16.65 31.63 7.34
CA ILE A 243 15.41 32.33 7.04
C ILE A 243 14.55 32.37 8.33
N PRO A 244 14.07 33.55 8.76
CA PRO A 244 13.19 33.66 9.91
C PRO A 244 11.92 32.84 9.79
N TYR A 245 11.38 32.39 10.92
CA TYR A 245 10.18 31.52 10.97
C TYR A 245 9.00 32.05 10.15
N LYS A 246 8.69 33.34 10.27
CA LYS A 246 7.56 33.96 9.56
C LYS A 246 7.70 33.83 8.04
N ASP A 247 8.91 34.06 7.53
CA ASP A 247 9.16 34.00 6.09
C ASP A 247 9.13 32.53 5.59
N ARG A 248 9.66 31.58 6.38
CA ARG A 248 9.58 30.15 6.08
C ARG A 248 8.14 29.66 6.02
N LEU A 249 7.33 30.07 6.98
CA LEU A 249 5.90 29.76 7.04
C LEU A 249 5.16 30.32 5.82
N GLU A 250 5.43 31.55 5.45
CA GLU A 250 4.78 32.21 4.31
C GLU A 250 5.16 31.55 2.98
N ILE A 251 6.43 31.15 2.81
CA ILE A 251 6.89 30.39 1.64
C ILE A 251 6.12 29.06 1.54
N VAL A 252 5.97 28.35 2.66
CA VAL A 252 5.23 27.08 2.70
C VAL A 252 3.74 27.28 2.37
N LYS A 253 3.10 28.28 2.97
CA LYS A 253 1.69 28.65 2.69
C LYS A 253 1.46 28.97 1.23
N SER A 254 2.43 29.63 0.58
CA SER A 254 2.36 30.02 -0.83
C SER A 254 2.61 28.84 -1.81
N CYS A 255 3.00 27.67 -1.31
CA CYS A 255 3.28 26.53 -2.17
C CYS A 255 1.96 25.89 -2.65
N ARG A 256 1.76 25.81 -3.97
CA ARG A 256 0.53 25.29 -4.59
C ARG A 256 0.16 23.85 -4.21
N TYR A 257 1.07 23.08 -3.63
CA TYR A 257 0.84 21.71 -3.19
C TYR A 257 0.37 21.62 -1.73
N VAL A 258 0.39 22.74 -0.99
CA VAL A 258 0.00 22.82 0.42
C VAL A 258 -1.43 23.31 0.50
N ASP A 259 -2.28 22.55 1.16
CA ASP A 259 -3.69 22.91 1.35
C ASP A 259 -3.90 23.65 2.67
N ASP A 260 -3.08 23.35 3.71
CA ASP A 260 -3.13 24.03 5.00
C ASP A 260 -1.79 23.93 5.73
N THR A 261 -1.61 24.72 6.79
CA THR A 261 -0.37 24.74 7.59
C THR A 261 -0.66 24.68 9.08
N VAL A 262 0.24 24.04 9.82
CA VAL A 262 0.28 24.06 11.28
C VAL A 262 1.45 24.92 11.73
N GLU A 263 1.13 26.02 12.37
CA GLU A 263 2.10 26.95 12.94
C GLU A 263 2.70 26.38 14.23
N ASN A 264 3.99 26.66 14.46
CA ASN A 264 4.70 26.17 15.65
C ASN A 264 4.59 24.65 15.82
N ALA A 265 4.65 23.90 14.70
CA ALA A 265 4.48 22.46 14.68
C ALA A 265 5.36 21.76 15.72
N PRO A 266 4.84 20.79 16.48
CA PRO A 266 5.62 20.10 17.50
C PRO A 266 6.73 19.24 16.86
N LEU A 267 7.79 18.97 17.64
CA LEU A 267 8.91 18.12 17.19
C LEU A 267 8.55 16.64 17.17
N ILE A 268 7.67 16.22 18.07
CA ILE A 268 7.22 14.83 18.19
C ILE A 268 5.80 14.74 17.64
N ILE A 269 5.60 13.85 16.72
CA ILE A 269 4.30 13.57 16.12
C ILE A 269 3.70 12.37 16.82
N THR A 270 2.46 12.54 17.28
CA THR A 270 1.70 11.52 18.00
C THR A 270 0.36 11.27 17.30
N ASP A 271 -0.25 10.12 17.57
CA ASP A 271 -1.61 9.83 17.08
C ASP A 271 -2.63 10.88 17.53
N GLN A 272 -2.51 11.38 18.77
CA GLN A 272 -3.36 12.45 19.28
C GLN A 272 -3.26 13.74 18.46
N LEU A 273 -2.04 14.11 18.02
CA LEU A 273 -1.87 15.25 17.12
C LEU A 273 -2.58 15.02 15.80
N LEU A 274 -2.37 13.85 15.19
CA LEU A 274 -3.00 13.52 13.91
C LEU A 274 -4.53 13.51 14.00
N GLU A 275 -5.08 13.01 15.10
CA GLU A 275 -6.51 13.05 15.39
C GLU A 275 -7.04 14.49 15.54
N SER A 276 -6.32 15.32 16.29
CA SER A 276 -6.70 16.73 16.49
C SER A 276 -6.70 17.55 15.19
N LEU A 277 -5.86 17.17 14.23
CA LEU A 277 -5.76 17.80 12.91
C LEU A 277 -6.66 17.13 11.87
N ASN A 278 -7.38 16.07 12.23
CA ASN A 278 -8.14 15.22 11.32
C ASN A 278 -7.29 14.71 10.13
N VAL A 279 -6.11 14.21 10.45
CA VAL A 279 -5.10 13.70 9.50
C VAL A 279 -5.07 12.18 9.54
N ASP A 280 -5.01 11.53 8.39
CA ASP A 280 -4.94 10.08 8.29
C ASP A 280 -3.51 9.57 8.40
N TYR A 281 -2.57 10.21 7.71
CA TYR A 281 -1.19 9.76 7.59
C TYR A 281 -0.18 10.88 7.83
N VAL A 282 0.89 10.56 8.54
CA VAL A 282 2.09 11.39 8.54
C VAL A 282 3.06 10.88 7.49
N VAL A 283 3.55 11.77 6.63
CA VAL A 283 4.50 11.45 5.56
C VAL A 283 5.84 12.11 5.84
N ALA A 284 6.90 11.32 5.79
CA ALA A 284 8.26 11.78 6.02
C ALA A 284 9.23 11.29 4.94
N GLY A 285 10.31 12.04 4.73
CA GLY A 285 11.46 11.51 4.00
C GLY A 285 12.11 10.38 4.80
N ARG A 286 12.53 9.30 4.12
CA ARG A 286 13.20 8.17 4.78
C ARG A 286 14.44 8.64 5.54
N GLU A 287 14.44 8.40 6.83
CA GLU A 287 15.52 8.69 7.78
C GLU A 287 15.98 7.37 8.42
N ASN A 288 17.03 7.44 9.27
CA ASN A 288 17.42 6.26 10.05
C ASN A 288 16.37 5.91 11.10
N GLU A 289 16.38 4.66 11.54
CA GLU A 289 15.36 4.13 12.48
C GLU A 289 15.33 4.89 13.82
N ASP A 290 16.48 5.31 14.34
CA ASP A 290 16.54 6.05 15.62
C ASP A 290 15.85 7.40 15.51
N TYR A 291 16.01 8.08 14.37
CA TYR A 291 15.31 9.33 14.10
C TYR A 291 13.81 9.09 14.03
N ILE A 292 13.38 8.06 13.29
CA ILE A 292 11.97 7.71 13.17
C ILE A 292 11.37 7.39 14.55
N LYS A 293 11.99 6.49 15.31
CA LYS A 293 11.51 6.13 16.66
C LYS A 293 11.43 7.32 17.61
N LYS A 294 12.35 8.27 17.49
CA LYS A 294 12.41 9.44 18.37
C LYS A 294 11.30 10.46 18.11
N TYR A 295 11.01 10.72 16.84
CA TYR A 295 10.15 11.84 16.46
C TYR A 295 8.75 11.43 15.98
N TYR A 296 8.54 10.16 15.63
CA TYR A 296 7.26 9.64 15.15
C TYR A 296 6.71 8.59 16.13
N GLN A 297 5.96 9.08 17.11
CA GLN A 297 5.28 8.24 18.11
C GLN A 297 3.83 7.99 17.66
N VAL A 298 3.69 7.47 16.46
CA VAL A 298 2.43 7.14 15.83
C VAL A 298 2.36 5.65 15.53
N HIS A 299 1.16 5.15 15.36
CA HIS A 299 0.97 3.79 14.88
C HIS A 299 1.68 3.59 13.53
N THR A 300 2.32 2.43 13.33
CA THR A 300 3.17 2.19 12.14
C THR A 300 2.40 2.27 10.83
N ASP A 301 1.11 1.94 10.83
CA ASP A 301 0.21 2.03 9.68
C ASP A 301 -0.16 3.47 9.29
N ARG A 302 0.10 4.45 10.16
CA ARG A 302 -0.09 5.88 9.88
C ARG A 302 1.17 6.58 9.40
N LEU A 303 2.33 5.94 9.48
CA LEU A 303 3.61 6.52 9.03
C LEU A 303 3.95 6.06 7.62
N HIS A 304 3.96 7.00 6.69
CA HIS A 304 4.36 6.76 5.31
C HIS A 304 5.74 7.38 5.03
N LEU A 305 6.72 6.53 4.70
CA LEU A 305 8.09 6.97 4.39
C LEU A 305 8.29 7.01 2.88
N ILE A 306 8.79 8.13 2.37
CA ILE A 306 9.13 8.30 0.96
C ILE A 306 10.61 8.60 0.78
N GLU A 307 11.18 8.21 -0.36
CA GLU A 307 12.58 8.45 -0.66
C GLU A 307 12.89 9.96 -0.76
N ARG A 308 14.01 10.35 -0.19
CA ARG A 308 14.48 11.74 -0.25
C ARG A 308 14.98 12.10 -1.65
N THR A 309 14.79 13.35 -2.04
CA THR A 309 15.42 13.87 -3.27
C THR A 309 16.93 13.84 -3.09
N PRO A 310 17.67 13.13 -3.97
CA PRO A 310 19.13 13.03 -3.83
C PRO A 310 19.81 14.37 -4.11
N ASN A 311 21.04 14.52 -3.60
CA ASN A 311 21.94 15.62 -3.89
C ASN A 311 21.45 17.03 -3.53
N ILE A 312 20.47 17.15 -2.62
CA ILE A 312 20.00 18.44 -2.13
C ILE A 312 19.53 18.35 -0.67
N SER A 313 20.00 19.26 0.14
CA SER A 313 19.49 19.51 1.51
C SER A 313 19.88 20.91 1.97
N SER A 314 19.15 21.47 2.94
CA SER A 314 19.52 22.76 3.55
C SER A 314 20.92 22.71 4.16
N SER A 315 21.34 21.56 4.72
CA SER A 315 22.71 21.38 5.24
C SER A 315 23.79 21.41 4.15
N MET A 316 23.50 20.91 2.96
CA MET A 316 24.41 21.02 1.81
C MET A 316 24.47 22.47 1.31
N LEU A 317 23.32 23.13 1.18
CA LEU A 317 23.26 24.52 0.73
C LEU A 317 24.01 25.46 1.66
N ARG A 318 23.96 25.24 2.98
CA ARG A 318 24.72 26.02 3.97
C ARG A 318 26.24 25.92 3.79
N LYS A 319 26.74 24.82 3.23
CA LYS A 319 28.16 24.59 2.96
C LYS A 319 28.64 25.28 1.67
N LEU A 320 27.73 25.65 0.78
CA LEU A 320 28.09 26.41 -0.41
C LEU A 320 28.51 27.80 0.05
N LYS A 321 29.80 28.12 -0.15
CA LYS A 321 30.26 29.50 -0.06
C LYS A 321 29.68 30.24 -1.25
N PHE A 322 28.67 31.09 -1.03
CA PHE A 322 28.26 32.06 -2.04
C PHE A 322 29.45 33.01 -2.22
N VAL A 323 30.14 32.86 -3.33
CA VAL A 323 31.21 33.78 -3.74
C VAL A 323 30.54 35.04 -4.30
#